data_d64fe49552abd9394945bf7cf9f138b9
#
_entry.id   d64fe49552abd9394945bf7cf9f138b9
#
_cell.length_a   1.000
_cell.length_b   1.000
_cell.length_c   1.000
_cell.angle_alpha   90.00
_cell.angle_beta   90.00
_cell.angle_gamma   90.00
#
_symmetry.space_group_name_H-M   'P 1'
#
loop_
_entity.id
_entity.type
_entity.pdbx_description
1 polymer ?
#
loop_
_entity_poly.entity_id
_entity_poly.type
_entity_poly.pdbx_seq_one_letter_code
_entity_poly.pdbx_strand_id
1 'polypeptide(L)'
;MAKKKSKPKAAARVTTRRPIADKLVKKMRSYVRAKVVDLSAVSEGKKNAEELQKTVASREALADYHPAHAFYIYAQNQTSVMAEQLTSLPEMDRFTRLIGKAEDEYCPSAPPMSPLTTSFFTCWAFFDACVGLGQETLGTTTMAVGRAFGMHEELIRVIGLMQDSRMAVYVHEGPAGDAVVLRELVTNRTCRAICPSGYSGRAGELWYARVLPPLVEGLEEHIVFTTPYVLIDPSEREWLAYFDRTLPEGAPETRIAAYEKHMKWGPSRDYWTEFVFEAYVNHRHDVIFLRGLPDVAESRPHSKVNW
;
A
#
# COMPACT_ATOMS: atom_id res chain seq x y z
N MET A 1 -26.36 -21.29 -48.86
CA MET A 1 -26.60 -20.59 -47.52
C MET A 1 -25.28 -20.30 -46.85
N ALA A 2 -24.80 -19.06 -46.87
CA ALA A 2 -23.53 -18.65 -46.32
C ALA A 2 -23.68 -18.22 -44.84
N LYS A 3 -23.03 -18.89 -43.92
CA LYS A 3 -22.99 -18.52 -42.47
C LYS A 3 -22.16 -17.24 -42.28
N LYS A 4 -22.81 -16.14 -41.92
CA LYS A 4 -22.13 -14.93 -41.43
C LYS A 4 -21.38 -15.22 -40.13
N LYS A 5 -20.05 -15.15 -40.15
CA LYS A 5 -19.22 -15.15 -38.95
C LYS A 5 -19.40 -13.81 -38.24
N SER A 6 -19.96 -13.84 -37.03
CA SER A 6 -19.99 -12.67 -36.13
C SER A 6 -18.59 -12.37 -35.62
N LYS A 7 -18.12 -11.13 -35.84
CA LYS A 7 -16.89 -10.62 -35.23
C LYS A 7 -17.10 -10.49 -33.72
N PRO A 8 -16.10 -10.88 -32.87
CA PRO A 8 -16.20 -10.64 -31.45
C PRO A 8 -16.22 -9.14 -31.16
N LYS A 9 -17.21 -8.70 -30.40
CA LYS A 9 -17.28 -7.33 -29.86
C LYS A 9 -16.07 -7.13 -28.95
N ALA A 10 -15.21 -6.18 -29.31
CA ALA A 10 -14.14 -5.73 -28.43
C ALA A 10 -14.76 -5.25 -27.10
N ALA A 11 -14.30 -5.81 -25.98
CA ALA A 11 -14.70 -5.36 -24.66
C ALA A 11 -14.39 -3.87 -24.53
N ALA A 12 -15.43 -3.07 -24.28
CA ALA A 12 -15.29 -1.64 -24.05
C ALA A 12 -14.38 -1.45 -22.84
N ARG A 13 -13.19 -0.86 -23.05
CA ARG A 13 -12.34 -0.38 -21.95
C ARG A 13 -13.17 0.64 -21.17
N VAL A 14 -13.58 0.26 -19.98
CA VAL A 14 -14.15 1.20 -19.00
C VAL A 14 -13.03 2.15 -18.63
N THR A 15 -12.97 3.30 -19.28
CA THR A 15 -12.09 4.40 -18.86
C THR A 15 -12.67 4.96 -17.57
N THR A 16 -12.17 4.50 -16.45
CA THR A 16 -12.46 5.12 -15.16
C THR A 16 -12.03 6.59 -15.22
N ARG A 17 -13.02 7.50 -15.16
CA ARG A 17 -12.76 8.93 -15.08
C ARG A 17 -11.90 9.22 -13.84
N ARG A 18 -10.77 9.89 -14.03
CA ARG A 18 -9.86 10.34 -12.97
C ARG A 18 -9.89 11.87 -12.87
N PRO A 19 -10.98 12.45 -12.33
CA PRO A 19 -11.18 13.89 -12.39
C PRO A 19 -10.15 14.71 -11.60
N ILE A 20 -9.51 14.16 -10.57
CA ILE A 20 -8.48 14.84 -9.79
C ILE A 20 -7.18 14.86 -10.58
N ALA A 21 -6.71 13.69 -11.04
CA ALA A 21 -5.52 13.58 -11.86
C ALA A 21 -5.62 14.42 -13.15
N ASP A 22 -6.77 14.38 -13.83
CA ASP A 22 -6.99 15.17 -15.04
C ASP A 22 -6.92 16.68 -14.79
N LYS A 23 -7.50 17.16 -13.69
CA LYS A 23 -7.42 18.58 -13.28
C LYS A 23 -5.98 18.97 -12.98
N LEU A 24 -5.26 18.14 -12.23
CA LEU A 24 -3.88 18.37 -11.85
C LEU A 24 -2.99 18.45 -13.09
N VAL A 25 -3.07 17.46 -13.98
CA VAL A 25 -2.32 17.46 -15.25
C VAL A 25 -2.62 18.71 -16.09
N LYS A 26 -3.90 19.08 -16.22
CA LYS A 26 -4.29 20.29 -16.95
C LYS A 26 -3.67 21.55 -16.36
N LYS A 27 -3.72 21.68 -15.04
CA LYS A 27 -3.17 22.84 -14.34
C LYS A 27 -1.65 22.91 -14.45
N MET A 28 -0.96 21.80 -14.20
CA MET A 28 0.51 21.74 -14.37
C MET A 28 0.94 22.07 -15.78
N ARG A 29 0.24 21.57 -16.81
CA ARG A 29 0.49 21.95 -18.21
C ARG A 29 0.27 23.44 -18.46
N SER A 30 -0.67 24.10 -17.76
CA SER A 30 -0.86 25.55 -17.88
C SER A 30 0.31 26.33 -17.32
N TYR A 31 0.92 25.88 -16.22
CA TYR A 31 2.12 26.49 -15.67
C TYR A 31 3.33 26.35 -16.62
N VAL A 32 3.54 25.15 -17.16
CA VAL A 32 4.64 24.91 -18.13
C VAL A 32 4.49 25.75 -19.38
N ARG A 33 3.26 26.11 -19.78
CA ARG A 33 2.98 26.95 -20.96
C ARG A 33 2.90 28.45 -20.66
N ALA A 34 3.00 28.84 -19.41
CA ALA A 34 2.95 30.25 -19.04
C ALA A 34 4.13 31.01 -19.66
N LYS A 35 3.83 32.14 -20.31
CA LYS A 35 4.85 32.98 -20.96
C LYS A 35 5.70 33.76 -19.96
N VAL A 36 5.22 33.93 -18.74
CA VAL A 36 5.92 34.59 -17.64
C VAL A 36 6.24 33.55 -16.60
N VAL A 37 7.52 33.35 -16.36
CA VAL A 37 8.04 32.42 -15.34
C VAL A 37 8.57 33.27 -14.19
N ASP A 38 8.06 33.03 -12.99
CA ASP A 38 8.66 33.59 -11.79
C ASP A 38 9.95 32.84 -11.48
N LEU A 39 11.09 33.48 -11.75
CA LEU A 39 12.42 32.91 -11.58
C LEU A 39 12.72 32.60 -10.10
N SER A 40 12.11 33.34 -9.16
CA SER A 40 12.27 33.06 -7.72
C SER A 40 11.59 31.75 -7.33
N ALA A 41 10.36 31.52 -7.81
CA ALA A 41 9.64 30.28 -7.58
C ALA A 41 10.34 29.08 -8.25
N VAL A 42 10.94 29.24 -9.43
CA VAL A 42 11.73 28.20 -10.07
C VAL A 42 12.99 27.88 -9.28
N SER A 43 13.69 28.90 -8.78
CA SER A 43 14.89 28.72 -7.96
C SER A 43 14.57 28.01 -6.63
N GLU A 44 13.50 28.42 -5.98
CA GLU A 44 13.02 27.79 -4.74
C GLU A 44 12.58 26.34 -4.99
N GLY A 45 11.81 26.06 -6.04
CA GLY A 45 11.41 24.71 -6.43
C GLY A 45 12.61 23.83 -6.75
N LYS A 46 13.65 24.36 -7.41
CA LYS A 46 14.90 23.63 -7.68
C LYS A 46 15.64 23.30 -6.39
N LYS A 47 15.76 24.26 -5.47
CA LYS A 47 16.40 24.04 -4.17
C LYS A 47 15.67 22.99 -3.35
N ASN A 48 14.34 23.04 -3.28
CA ASN A 48 13.54 22.06 -2.58
C ASN A 48 13.69 20.66 -3.20
N ALA A 49 13.71 20.56 -4.52
CA ALA A 49 13.95 19.28 -5.21
C ALA A 49 15.36 18.71 -4.92
N GLU A 50 16.39 19.55 -4.88
CA GLU A 50 17.76 19.16 -4.52
C GLU A 50 17.84 18.70 -3.04
N GLU A 51 17.14 19.34 -2.13
CA GLU A 51 17.06 18.92 -0.73
C GLU A 51 16.34 17.57 -0.58
N LEU A 52 15.21 17.39 -1.24
CA LEU A 52 14.49 16.11 -1.27
C LEU A 52 15.35 14.99 -1.88
N GLN A 53 16.12 15.29 -2.94
CA GLN A 53 17.00 14.29 -3.56
C GLN A 53 18.10 13.82 -2.61
N LYS A 54 18.55 14.64 -1.67
CA LYS A 54 19.53 14.23 -0.64
C LYS A 54 18.96 13.22 0.37
N THR A 55 17.64 13.14 0.52
CA THR A 55 16.97 12.16 1.39
C THR A 55 16.82 10.78 0.75
N VAL A 56 17.05 10.67 -0.56
CA VAL A 56 16.99 9.41 -1.31
C VAL A 56 18.30 8.67 -1.17
N ALA A 57 18.26 7.40 -0.77
CA ALA A 57 19.46 6.57 -0.68
C ALA A 57 20.16 6.47 -2.06
N SER A 58 21.47 6.71 -2.06
CA SER A 58 22.26 6.62 -3.29
C SER A 58 22.47 5.17 -3.72
N ARG A 59 22.82 4.95 -4.99
CA ARG A 59 23.12 3.61 -5.51
C ARG A 59 24.27 2.94 -4.74
N GLU A 60 25.27 3.72 -4.38
CA GLU A 60 26.44 3.26 -3.61
C GLU A 60 26.05 2.82 -2.21
N ALA A 61 25.15 3.57 -1.55
CA ALA A 61 24.62 3.20 -0.24
C ALA A 61 23.78 1.90 -0.24
N LEU A 62 23.26 1.52 -1.40
CA LEU A 62 22.42 0.33 -1.58
C LEU A 62 23.20 -0.87 -2.13
N ALA A 63 24.50 -0.72 -2.47
CA ALA A 63 25.27 -1.74 -3.17
C ALA A 63 25.44 -3.05 -2.37
N ASP A 64 25.49 -2.96 -1.03
CA ASP A 64 25.71 -4.10 -0.14
C ASP A 64 24.41 -4.80 0.28
N TYR A 65 23.25 -4.26 -0.11
CA TYR A 65 21.96 -4.87 0.23
C TYR A 65 21.58 -5.95 -0.78
N HIS A 66 20.80 -6.94 -0.33
CA HIS A 66 20.12 -7.84 -1.25
C HIS A 66 19.33 -7.02 -2.28
N PRO A 67 19.36 -7.35 -3.59
CA PRO A 67 18.73 -6.53 -4.64
C PRO A 67 17.26 -6.19 -4.38
N ALA A 68 16.48 -7.14 -3.86
CA ALA A 68 15.08 -6.89 -3.48
C ALA A 68 14.98 -5.85 -2.35
N HIS A 69 15.88 -5.90 -1.36
CA HIS A 69 15.92 -4.92 -0.26
C HIS A 69 16.36 -3.53 -0.75
N ALA A 70 17.39 -3.47 -1.57
CA ALA A 70 17.83 -2.20 -2.20
C ALA A 70 16.67 -1.55 -2.97
N PHE A 71 15.93 -2.36 -3.72
CA PHE A 71 14.77 -1.89 -4.47
C PHE A 71 13.63 -1.42 -3.58
N TYR A 72 13.37 -2.10 -2.47
CA TYR A 72 12.40 -1.68 -1.46
C TYR A 72 12.73 -0.28 -0.92
N ILE A 73 13.97 -0.02 -0.52
CA ILE A 73 14.40 1.29 0.00
C ILE A 73 14.21 2.36 -1.08
N TYR A 74 14.63 2.08 -2.31
CA TYR A 74 14.43 2.99 -3.43
C TYR A 74 12.96 3.33 -3.66
N ALA A 75 12.09 2.31 -3.70
CA ALA A 75 10.65 2.48 -3.92
C ALA A 75 9.99 3.29 -2.81
N GLN A 76 10.34 3.03 -1.54
CA GLN A 76 9.84 3.81 -0.41
C GLN A 76 10.28 5.27 -0.48
N ASN A 77 11.54 5.53 -0.76
CA ASN A 77 12.08 6.89 -0.90
C ASN A 77 11.34 7.66 -2.00
N GLN A 78 11.16 7.05 -3.18
CA GLN A 78 10.43 7.67 -4.28
C GLN A 78 8.96 7.95 -3.92
N THR A 79 8.32 7.02 -3.21
CA THR A 79 6.93 7.18 -2.75
C THR A 79 6.81 8.37 -1.78
N SER A 80 7.72 8.50 -0.82
CA SER A 80 7.74 9.60 0.14
C SER A 80 7.94 10.95 -0.53
N VAL A 81 8.94 11.05 -1.41
CA VAL A 81 9.21 12.30 -2.17
C VAL A 81 8.00 12.70 -3.03
N MET A 82 7.38 11.75 -3.73
CA MET A 82 6.20 12.05 -4.54
C MET A 82 4.98 12.42 -3.72
N ALA A 83 4.79 11.79 -2.56
CA ALA A 83 3.71 12.14 -1.64
C ALA A 83 3.84 13.60 -1.19
N GLU A 84 5.03 14.00 -0.73
CA GLU A 84 5.30 15.35 -0.25
C GLU A 84 5.08 16.40 -1.35
N GLN A 85 5.60 16.15 -2.55
CA GLN A 85 5.43 17.06 -3.69
C GLN A 85 3.96 17.20 -4.13
N LEU A 86 3.21 16.10 -4.18
CA LEU A 86 1.81 16.14 -4.61
C LEU A 86 0.89 16.74 -3.56
N THR A 87 1.06 16.39 -2.29
CA THR A 87 0.16 16.86 -1.22
C THR A 87 0.29 18.35 -0.93
N SER A 88 1.39 18.97 -1.33
CA SER A 88 1.56 20.44 -1.27
C SER A 88 0.68 21.21 -2.27
N LEU A 89 0.11 20.55 -3.27
CA LEU A 89 -0.70 21.17 -4.31
C LEU A 89 -2.16 21.36 -3.87
N PRO A 90 -2.79 22.54 -4.10
CA PRO A 90 -4.17 22.80 -3.69
C PRO A 90 -5.20 21.82 -4.23
N GLU A 91 -4.95 21.21 -5.40
CA GLU A 91 -5.82 20.22 -6.00
C GLU A 91 -5.88 18.92 -5.19
N MET A 92 -4.90 18.71 -4.31
CA MET A 92 -4.77 17.53 -3.46
C MET A 92 -5.39 17.72 -2.06
N ASP A 93 -5.96 18.89 -1.74
CA ASP A 93 -6.58 19.20 -0.45
C ASP A 93 -7.51 18.10 0.11
N ARG A 94 -8.22 17.38 -0.77
CA ARG A 94 -9.10 16.29 -0.32
C ARG A 94 -8.32 15.13 0.26
N PHE A 95 -7.18 14.80 -0.35
CA PHE A 95 -6.27 13.76 0.16
C PHE A 95 -5.62 14.23 1.45
N THR A 96 -5.07 15.44 1.46
CA THR A 96 -4.39 16.01 2.62
C THR A 96 -5.31 16.04 3.86
N ARG A 97 -6.56 16.48 3.69
CA ARG A 97 -7.55 16.47 4.79
C ARG A 97 -7.95 15.08 5.23
N LEU A 98 -8.10 14.12 4.29
CA LEU A 98 -8.42 12.74 4.62
C LEU A 98 -7.29 12.09 5.41
N ILE A 99 -6.06 12.22 4.92
CA ILE A 99 -4.88 11.62 5.52
C ILE A 99 -4.59 12.28 6.87
N GLY A 100 -4.59 13.62 6.95
CA GLY A 100 -4.34 14.33 8.20
C GLY A 100 -5.36 13.99 9.29
N LYS A 101 -6.65 13.87 8.96
CA LYS A 101 -7.65 13.43 9.92
C LYS A 101 -7.36 12.00 10.44
N ALA A 102 -6.98 11.08 9.56
CA ALA A 102 -6.67 9.72 9.96
C ALA A 102 -5.34 9.66 10.75
N GLU A 103 -4.36 10.51 10.42
CA GLU A 103 -3.12 10.64 11.17
C GLU A 103 -3.38 11.12 12.60
N ASP A 104 -4.19 12.16 12.76
CA ASP A 104 -4.59 12.69 14.08
C ASP A 104 -5.32 11.65 14.94
N GLU A 105 -6.12 10.78 14.29
CA GLU A 105 -6.92 9.77 14.98
C GLU A 105 -6.15 8.51 15.32
N TYR A 106 -5.32 8.01 14.39
CA TYR A 106 -4.70 6.68 14.48
C TYR A 106 -3.18 6.70 14.67
N CYS A 107 -2.53 7.85 14.62
CA CYS A 107 -1.09 7.99 14.83
C CYS A 107 -0.76 9.02 15.91
N PRO A 108 -1.33 8.91 17.13
CA PRO A 108 -1.04 9.86 18.19
C PRO A 108 0.44 9.80 18.60
N SER A 109 0.99 10.96 18.98
CA SER A 109 2.41 11.13 19.28
C SER A 109 2.87 10.55 20.62
N ALA A 110 1.94 10.06 21.47
CA ALA A 110 2.26 9.60 22.83
C ALA A 110 1.86 8.14 23.08
N PRO A 111 2.68 7.36 23.84
CA PRO A 111 2.30 6.03 24.31
C PRO A 111 1.00 6.05 25.15
N PRO A 112 0.20 4.96 25.16
CA PRO A 112 0.48 3.66 24.53
C PRO A 112 0.11 3.57 23.06
N MET A 113 -0.07 4.67 22.40
CA MET A 113 -0.96 4.85 21.27
C MET A 113 -0.25 5.10 19.94
N SER A 114 0.77 4.35 19.57
CA SER A 114 1.26 4.39 18.19
C SER A 114 1.31 3.01 17.56
N PRO A 115 0.14 2.35 17.35
CA PRO A 115 0.12 1.03 16.74
C PRO A 115 0.38 1.06 15.24
N LEU A 116 0.09 2.19 14.59
CA LEU A 116 0.34 2.34 13.16
C LEU A 116 1.79 2.74 12.96
N THR A 117 2.58 1.83 12.42
CA THR A 117 3.91 2.19 11.94
C THR A 117 3.78 3.10 10.73
N THR A 118 4.79 3.92 10.53
CA THR A 118 4.92 4.72 9.32
C THR A 118 4.75 3.89 8.05
N SER A 119 5.25 2.65 8.05
CA SER A 119 5.14 1.78 6.87
C SER A 119 3.71 1.38 6.51
N PHE A 120 2.87 1.00 7.52
CA PHE A 120 1.45 0.70 7.26
C PHE A 120 0.70 1.96 6.85
N PHE A 121 0.80 3.02 7.66
CA PHE A 121 0.05 4.25 7.45
C PHE A 121 0.40 4.91 6.11
N THR A 122 1.69 4.96 5.77
CA THR A 122 2.16 5.50 4.49
C THR A 122 1.61 4.68 3.31
N CYS A 123 1.64 3.35 3.41
CA CYS A 123 1.08 2.49 2.36
C CYS A 123 -0.43 2.68 2.21
N TRP A 124 -1.17 2.74 3.33
CA TRP A 124 -2.60 3.01 3.31
C TRP A 124 -2.90 4.39 2.71
N ALA A 125 -2.22 5.43 3.17
CA ALA A 125 -2.43 6.80 2.71
C ALA A 125 -2.14 6.96 1.21
N PHE A 126 -1.11 6.29 0.71
CA PHE A 126 -0.68 6.44 -0.68
C PHE A 126 -1.45 5.55 -1.65
N PHE A 127 -1.76 4.30 -1.26
CA PHE A 127 -2.28 3.28 -2.19
C PHE A 127 -3.71 2.85 -1.93
N ASP A 128 -4.27 3.07 -0.73
CA ASP A 128 -5.57 2.54 -0.33
C ASP A 128 -6.58 3.64 0.02
N ALA A 129 -6.13 4.75 0.62
CA ALA A 129 -6.98 5.90 0.89
C ALA A 129 -7.43 6.54 -0.42
N CYS A 130 -8.72 6.43 -0.75
CA CYS A 130 -9.26 6.92 -2.01
C CYS A 130 -10.27 8.05 -1.80
N VAL A 131 -10.35 8.95 -2.78
CA VAL A 131 -11.27 10.09 -2.76
C VAL A 131 -12.07 10.20 -4.06
N GLY A 132 -13.23 10.80 -3.95
CA GLY A 132 -14.11 11.09 -5.09
C GLY A 132 -14.78 9.85 -5.70
N LEU A 133 -15.60 10.10 -6.72
CA LEU A 133 -16.34 9.04 -7.43
C LEU A 133 -15.43 8.12 -8.26
N GLY A 134 -14.24 8.60 -8.63
CA GLY A 134 -13.23 7.83 -9.36
C GLY A 134 -12.39 6.92 -8.46
N GLN A 135 -12.60 6.95 -7.15
CA GLN A 135 -11.80 6.24 -6.15
C GLN A 135 -10.28 6.42 -6.42
N GLU A 136 -9.89 7.68 -6.66
CA GLU A 136 -8.50 8.02 -6.92
C GLU A 136 -7.70 7.95 -5.62
N THR A 137 -6.50 7.38 -5.69
CA THR A 137 -5.50 7.38 -4.62
C THR A 137 -4.34 8.31 -4.98
N LEU A 138 -3.45 8.59 -4.03
CA LEU A 138 -2.19 9.29 -4.35
C LEU A 138 -1.41 8.52 -5.41
N GLY A 139 -1.31 7.19 -5.28
CA GLY A 139 -0.62 6.32 -6.24
C GLY A 139 -1.19 6.41 -7.66
N THR A 140 -2.51 6.31 -7.83
CA THR A 140 -3.14 6.45 -9.16
C THR A 140 -2.98 7.84 -9.75
N THR A 141 -3.01 8.87 -8.90
CA THR A 141 -2.79 10.27 -9.33
C THR A 141 -1.33 10.48 -9.75
N THR A 142 -0.37 9.96 -8.96
CA THR A 142 1.07 9.98 -9.29
C THR A 142 1.35 9.33 -10.64
N MET A 143 0.81 8.14 -10.88
CA MET A 143 0.99 7.46 -12.18
C MET A 143 0.42 8.27 -13.34
N ALA A 144 -0.73 8.89 -13.16
CA ALA A 144 -1.35 9.71 -14.22
C ALA A 144 -0.53 10.98 -14.51
N VAL A 145 -0.07 11.67 -13.48
CA VAL A 145 0.82 12.83 -13.61
C VAL A 145 2.16 12.41 -14.22
N GLY A 146 2.77 11.35 -13.70
CA GLY A 146 4.03 10.83 -14.18
C GLY A 146 4.02 10.54 -15.69
N ARG A 147 2.99 9.82 -16.17
CA ARG A 147 2.80 9.57 -17.62
C ARG A 147 2.64 10.86 -18.42
N ALA A 148 1.94 11.85 -17.88
CA ALA A 148 1.71 13.11 -18.58
C ALA A 148 2.96 13.99 -18.69
N PHE A 149 3.96 13.80 -17.83
CA PHE A 149 5.20 14.58 -17.75
C PHE A 149 6.48 13.78 -18.00
N GLY A 150 6.36 12.57 -18.52
CA GLY A 150 7.52 11.78 -18.99
C GLY A 150 8.31 11.08 -17.89
N MET A 151 7.65 10.71 -16.78
CA MET A 151 8.25 9.82 -15.79
C MET A 151 8.63 8.48 -16.43
N HIS A 152 9.76 7.91 -16.04
CA HIS A 152 10.25 6.65 -16.57
C HIS A 152 9.24 5.53 -16.41
N GLU A 153 8.96 4.75 -17.46
CA GLU A 153 7.92 3.71 -17.46
C GLU A 153 8.14 2.62 -16.40
N GLU A 154 9.41 2.28 -16.10
CA GLU A 154 9.73 1.32 -15.03
C GLU A 154 9.29 1.84 -13.64
N LEU A 155 9.47 3.13 -13.37
CA LEU A 155 9.00 3.71 -12.12
C LEU A 155 7.47 3.70 -12.05
N ILE A 156 6.79 4.01 -13.16
CA ILE A 156 5.33 3.92 -13.25
C ILE A 156 4.86 2.48 -13.04
N ARG A 157 5.57 1.49 -13.60
CA ARG A 157 5.28 0.06 -13.40
C ARG A 157 5.39 -0.32 -11.92
N VAL A 158 6.45 0.10 -11.28
CA VAL A 158 6.68 -0.17 -9.85
C VAL A 158 5.59 0.44 -8.98
N ILE A 159 5.25 1.72 -9.20
CA ILE A 159 4.14 2.37 -8.49
C ILE A 159 2.83 1.62 -8.76
N GLY A 160 2.64 1.09 -9.97
CA GLY A 160 1.49 0.25 -10.33
C GLY A 160 1.43 -1.02 -9.49
N LEU A 161 2.53 -1.76 -9.35
CA LEU A 161 2.61 -2.95 -8.50
C LEU A 161 2.33 -2.64 -7.03
N MET A 162 2.86 -1.52 -6.53
CA MET A 162 2.59 -1.06 -5.17
C MET A 162 1.10 -0.67 -5.00
N GLN A 163 0.51 0.00 -6.00
CA GLN A 163 -0.90 0.38 -6.02
C GLN A 163 -1.82 -0.84 -6.01
N ASP A 164 -1.47 -1.89 -6.74
CA ASP A 164 -2.26 -3.12 -6.84
C ASP A 164 -2.05 -4.04 -5.63
N SER A 165 -0.95 -3.86 -4.89
CA SER A 165 -0.68 -4.61 -3.68
C SER A 165 -1.68 -4.29 -2.56
N ARG A 166 -1.80 -5.19 -1.60
CA ARG A 166 -2.68 -5.09 -0.44
C ARG A 166 -2.08 -5.76 0.78
N MET A 167 -2.63 -5.47 1.95
CA MET A 167 -2.40 -6.29 3.12
C MET A 167 -3.06 -7.67 2.94
N ALA A 168 -2.51 -8.68 3.58
CA ALA A 168 -3.12 -10.00 3.67
C ALA A 168 -2.69 -10.71 4.95
N VAL A 169 -3.39 -11.77 5.30
CA VAL A 169 -3.00 -12.65 6.41
C VAL A 169 -2.25 -13.84 5.83
N TYR A 170 -1.04 -14.05 6.32
CA TYR A 170 -0.14 -15.13 5.92
C TYR A 170 0.16 -16.06 7.09
N VAL A 171 0.32 -17.33 6.80
CA VAL A 171 0.99 -18.28 7.69
C VAL A 171 2.48 -18.26 7.36
N HIS A 172 3.31 -18.04 8.36
CA HIS A 172 4.74 -18.16 8.24
C HIS A 172 5.14 -19.63 8.24
N GLU A 173 5.62 -20.13 7.12
CA GLU A 173 5.97 -21.57 6.95
C GLU A 173 7.42 -21.87 7.40
N GLY A 174 8.21 -20.84 7.73
CA GLY A 174 9.58 -20.95 8.21
C GLY A 174 10.57 -20.10 7.42
N PRO A 175 11.81 -19.97 7.93
CA PRO A 175 12.89 -19.28 7.24
C PRO A 175 13.43 -20.11 6.06
N ALA A 176 13.92 -19.45 5.03
CA ALA A 176 14.54 -20.06 3.85
C ALA A 176 15.76 -19.25 3.39
N GLY A 177 16.89 -19.41 4.07
CA GLY A 177 18.08 -18.56 3.93
C GLY A 177 17.79 -17.15 4.45
N ASP A 178 18.03 -16.13 3.61
CA ASP A 178 17.75 -14.73 3.92
C ASP A 178 16.28 -14.34 3.73
N ALA A 179 15.46 -15.27 3.23
CA ALA A 179 14.03 -15.09 3.00
C ALA A 179 13.19 -15.84 4.03
N VAL A 180 11.92 -15.48 4.09
CA VAL A 180 10.87 -16.23 4.80
C VAL A 180 9.92 -16.84 3.78
N VAL A 181 9.30 -17.97 4.11
CA VAL A 181 8.25 -18.58 3.31
C VAL A 181 6.91 -18.21 3.91
N LEU A 182 6.06 -17.59 3.11
CA LEU A 182 4.74 -17.12 3.51
C LEU A 182 3.67 -17.79 2.65
N ARG A 183 2.66 -18.36 3.29
CA ARG A 183 1.46 -18.90 2.63
C ARG A 183 0.26 -18.00 2.96
N GLU A 184 -0.32 -17.40 1.94
CA GLU A 184 -1.51 -16.56 2.13
C GLU A 184 -2.70 -17.41 2.57
N LEU A 185 -3.34 -17.02 3.65
CA LEU A 185 -4.31 -17.84 4.39
C LEU A 185 -5.52 -18.29 3.56
N VAL A 186 -6.10 -17.40 2.76
CA VAL A 186 -7.33 -17.69 2.00
C VAL A 186 -7.04 -18.25 0.61
N THR A 187 -6.01 -17.76 -0.05
CA THR A 187 -5.68 -18.15 -1.44
C THR A 187 -4.78 -19.38 -1.51
N ASN A 188 -4.14 -19.75 -0.39
CA ASN A 188 -3.09 -20.78 -0.32
C ASN A 188 -1.88 -20.53 -1.25
N ARG A 189 -1.73 -19.31 -1.79
CA ARG A 189 -0.55 -18.94 -2.58
C ARG A 189 0.66 -18.84 -1.65
N THR A 190 1.73 -19.52 -2.02
CA THR A 190 3.00 -19.50 -1.27
C THR A 190 4.02 -18.66 -2.01
N CYS A 191 4.80 -17.88 -1.27
CA CYS A 191 5.91 -17.10 -1.80
C CYS A 191 7.12 -17.12 -0.86
N ARG A 192 8.31 -16.93 -1.43
CA ARG A 192 9.51 -16.56 -0.68
C ARG A 192 9.62 -15.05 -0.66
N ALA A 193 9.85 -14.46 0.50
CA ALA A 193 9.88 -13.02 0.64
C ALA A 193 11.07 -12.57 1.50
N ILE A 194 11.76 -11.54 1.05
CA ILE A 194 12.70 -10.77 1.86
C ILE A 194 11.91 -9.90 2.82
N CYS A 195 12.30 -9.89 4.09
CA CYS A 195 11.70 -9.05 5.12
C CYS A 195 12.67 -7.91 5.52
N PRO A 196 12.53 -6.70 4.95
CA PRO A 196 13.47 -5.60 5.17
C PRO A 196 13.57 -5.12 6.62
N SER A 197 12.55 -5.37 7.45
CA SER A 197 12.61 -5.03 8.88
C SER A 197 13.60 -5.89 9.66
N GLY A 198 14.07 -7.00 9.07
CA GLY A 198 14.95 -7.96 9.73
C GLY A 198 14.23 -9.00 10.59
N TYR A 199 12.90 -8.95 10.67
CA TYR A 199 12.14 -9.93 11.43
C TYR A 199 12.08 -11.26 10.68
N SER A 200 12.66 -12.31 11.27
CA SER A 200 12.68 -13.66 10.69
C SER A 200 11.47 -14.51 11.07
N GLY A 201 10.75 -14.17 12.13
CA GLY A 201 9.59 -14.90 12.61
C GLY A 201 9.83 -16.34 13.05
N ARG A 202 8.74 -17.06 13.28
CA ARG A 202 8.74 -18.51 13.57
C ARG A 202 7.69 -19.20 12.72
N ALA A 203 7.95 -20.44 12.31
CA ALA A 203 6.95 -21.25 11.63
C ALA A 203 5.67 -21.37 12.49
N GLY A 204 4.52 -21.21 11.84
CA GLY A 204 3.20 -21.20 12.46
C GLY A 204 2.71 -19.82 12.94
N GLU A 205 3.53 -18.79 12.93
CA GLU A 205 3.05 -17.43 13.18
C GLU A 205 2.10 -16.97 12.08
N LEU A 206 1.10 -16.19 12.46
CA LEU A 206 0.25 -15.48 11.50
C LEU A 206 0.75 -14.05 11.34
N TRP A 207 1.00 -13.66 10.09
CA TRP A 207 1.45 -12.31 9.75
C TRP A 207 0.38 -11.55 8.96
N TYR A 208 0.01 -10.39 9.42
CA TYR A 208 -0.72 -9.42 8.63
C TYR A 208 0.29 -8.46 8.02
N ALA A 209 0.48 -8.56 6.72
CA ALA A 209 1.54 -7.83 6.01
C ALA A 209 1.13 -7.50 4.57
N ARG A 210 1.78 -6.49 4.00
CA ARG A 210 1.72 -6.20 2.56
C ARG A 210 2.94 -6.82 1.90
N VAL A 211 2.70 -7.70 0.94
CA VAL A 211 3.75 -8.38 0.19
C VAL A 211 3.69 -7.95 -1.27
N LEU A 212 4.82 -7.49 -1.80
CA LEU A 212 4.98 -7.14 -3.20
C LEU A 212 5.54 -8.34 -3.98
N PRO A 213 5.06 -8.56 -5.20
CA PRO A 213 5.67 -9.53 -6.10
C PRO A 213 7.10 -9.09 -6.47
N PRO A 214 7.90 -9.98 -7.09
CA PRO A 214 9.20 -9.62 -7.61
C PRO A 214 9.14 -8.37 -8.50
N LEU A 215 9.93 -7.35 -8.16
CA LEU A 215 9.86 -6.04 -8.79
C LEU A 215 10.83 -5.89 -9.97
N VAL A 216 11.86 -6.72 -10.00
CA VAL A 216 12.93 -6.69 -11.00
C VAL A 216 12.95 -8.03 -11.73
N GLU A 217 13.13 -7.99 -13.05
CA GLU A 217 13.29 -9.19 -13.85
C GLU A 217 14.52 -9.99 -13.38
N GLY A 218 14.35 -11.30 -13.22
CA GLY A 218 15.39 -12.19 -12.70
C GLY A 218 15.46 -12.32 -11.19
N LEU A 219 14.66 -11.60 -10.42
CA LEU A 219 14.45 -11.86 -9.00
C LEU A 219 13.19 -12.72 -8.81
N GLU A 220 13.28 -13.73 -7.99
CA GLU A 220 12.13 -14.60 -7.64
C GLU A 220 11.51 -14.21 -6.29
N GLU A 221 12.27 -13.52 -5.45
CA GLU A 221 11.83 -13.14 -4.12
C GLU A 221 10.82 -12.00 -4.15
N HIS A 222 9.76 -12.19 -3.39
CA HIS A 222 8.82 -11.15 -2.98
C HIS A 222 9.45 -10.25 -1.93
N ILE A 223 8.79 -9.14 -1.60
CA ILE A 223 9.22 -8.23 -0.55
C ILE A 223 8.09 -8.03 0.44
N VAL A 224 8.34 -8.24 1.71
CA VAL A 224 7.43 -7.82 2.78
C VAL A 224 7.55 -6.30 2.90
N PHE A 225 6.59 -5.58 2.31
CA PHE A 225 6.67 -4.14 2.09
C PHE A 225 6.33 -3.31 3.32
N THR A 226 5.52 -3.85 4.22
CA THR A 226 5.28 -3.25 5.54
C THR A 226 6.08 -3.99 6.60
N THR A 227 6.32 -3.34 7.74
CA THR A 227 6.74 -4.08 8.95
C THR A 227 5.71 -5.19 9.20
N PRO A 228 6.13 -6.42 9.50
CA PRO A 228 5.18 -7.49 9.80
C PRO A 228 4.37 -7.20 11.06
N TYR A 229 3.06 -7.42 10.99
CA TYR A 229 2.15 -7.42 12.13
C TYR A 229 1.87 -8.87 12.51
N VAL A 230 2.46 -9.35 13.60
CA VAL A 230 2.23 -10.70 14.09
C VAL A 230 0.92 -10.74 14.85
N LEU A 231 0.01 -11.58 14.39
CA LEU A 231 -1.30 -11.84 15.00
C LEU A 231 -1.10 -12.90 16.08
N ILE A 232 -0.95 -12.47 17.34
CA ILE A 232 -0.64 -13.38 18.46
C ILE A 232 -1.85 -14.18 18.94
N ASP A 233 -3.05 -13.71 18.60
CA ASP A 233 -4.36 -14.30 18.92
C ASP A 233 -5.41 -13.50 18.12
N PRO A 234 -6.40 -14.10 17.45
CA PRO A 234 -6.79 -15.51 17.40
C PRO A 234 -5.92 -16.42 16.49
N SER A 235 -6.23 -17.72 16.55
CA SER A 235 -5.59 -18.78 15.76
C SER A 235 -5.92 -18.70 14.26
N GLU A 236 -5.17 -19.45 13.43
CA GLU A 236 -5.44 -19.65 12.00
C GLU A 236 -6.90 -20.04 11.73
N ARG A 237 -7.44 -20.98 12.52
CA ARG A 237 -8.81 -21.45 12.37
C ARG A 237 -9.84 -20.33 12.59
N GLU A 238 -9.62 -19.47 13.55
CA GLU A 238 -10.53 -18.37 13.86
C GLU A 238 -10.47 -17.26 12.81
N TRP A 239 -9.29 -17.00 12.24
CA TRP A 239 -9.15 -16.12 11.09
C TRP A 239 -9.84 -16.68 9.84
N LEU A 240 -9.73 -18.01 9.58
CA LEU A 240 -10.49 -18.64 8.50
C LEU A 240 -11.99 -18.50 8.74
N ALA A 241 -12.47 -18.73 9.96
CA ALA A 241 -13.88 -18.55 10.32
C ALA A 241 -14.33 -17.08 10.15
N TYR A 242 -13.47 -16.09 10.43
CA TYR A 242 -13.73 -14.69 10.11
C TYR A 242 -13.94 -14.48 8.61
N PHE A 243 -13.07 -15.03 7.77
CA PHE A 243 -13.22 -14.91 6.31
C PHE A 243 -14.43 -15.68 5.79
N ASP A 244 -14.81 -16.79 6.42
CA ASP A 244 -16.01 -17.57 6.04
C ASP A 244 -17.30 -16.79 6.26
N ARG A 245 -17.39 -15.98 7.34
CA ARG A 245 -18.60 -15.19 7.62
C ARG A 245 -18.61 -13.81 6.97
N THR A 246 -17.46 -13.30 6.50
CA THR A 246 -17.37 -11.96 5.92
C THR A 246 -17.32 -11.95 4.39
N LEU A 247 -16.83 -13.03 3.79
CA LEU A 247 -16.76 -13.17 2.34
C LEU A 247 -17.99 -13.87 1.78
N PRO A 248 -18.41 -13.53 0.55
CA PRO A 248 -19.55 -14.19 -0.06
C PRO A 248 -19.26 -15.68 -0.31
N GLU A 249 -20.29 -16.49 -0.20
CA GLU A 249 -20.29 -17.85 -0.70
C GLU A 249 -20.26 -17.85 -2.24
N GLY A 250 -19.65 -18.86 -2.85
CA GLY A 250 -19.62 -19.00 -4.31
C GLY A 250 -18.40 -19.72 -4.87
N ALA A 251 -18.19 -19.57 -6.17
CA ALA A 251 -17.04 -20.15 -6.84
C ALA A 251 -15.71 -19.61 -6.29
N PRO A 252 -14.63 -20.42 -6.27
CA PRO A 252 -13.33 -20.03 -5.71
C PRO A 252 -12.81 -18.69 -6.26
N GLU A 253 -12.96 -18.44 -7.56
CA GLU A 253 -12.51 -17.21 -8.21
C GLU A 253 -13.26 -15.97 -7.69
N THR A 254 -14.57 -16.10 -7.49
CA THR A 254 -15.41 -15.02 -6.92
C THR A 254 -15.00 -14.73 -5.49
N ARG A 255 -14.75 -15.79 -4.70
CA ARG A 255 -14.35 -15.67 -3.30
C ARG A 255 -12.95 -15.03 -3.19
N ILE A 256 -12.00 -15.42 -4.03
CA ILE A 256 -10.65 -14.81 -4.08
C ILE A 256 -10.76 -13.32 -4.44
N ALA A 257 -11.52 -12.95 -5.46
CA ALA A 257 -11.71 -11.57 -5.84
C ALA A 257 -12.35 -10.73 -4.72
N ALA A 258 -13.33 -11.30 -4.01
CA ALA A 258 -13.96 -10.66 -2.85
C ALA A 258 -12.96 -10.50 -1.69
N TYR A 259 -12.15 -11.52 -1.42
CA TYR A 259 -11.07 -11.47 -0.43
C TYR A 259 -10.06 -10.38 -0.77
N GLU A 260 -9.55 -10.33 -1.99
CA GLU A 260 -8.58 -9.33 -2.43
C GLU A 260 -9.12 -7.91 -2.26
N LYS A 261 -10.39 -7.69 -2.62
CA LYS A 261 -11.08 -6.42 -2.41
C LYS A 261 -11.25 -6.09 -0.93
N HIS A 262 -11.66 -7.07 -0.12
CA HIS A 262 -11.86 -6.90 1.32
C HIS A 262 -10.54 -6.55 2.02
N MET A 263 -9.45 -7.24 1.70
CA MET A 263 -8.15 -6.98 2.30
C MET A 263 -7.56 -5.62 1.91
N LYS A 264 -7.93 -5.09 0.74
CA LYS A 264 -7.44 -3.78 0.30
C LYS A 264 -8.24 -2.62 0.89
N TRP A 265 -9.57 -2.72 0.92
CA TRP A 265 -10.42 -1.59 1.27
C TRP A 265 -11.34 -1.82 2.47
N GLY A 266 -11.52 -3.07 2.90
CA GLY A 266 -12.49 -3.40 3.93
C GLY A 266 -13.94 -3.11 3.52
N PRO A 267 -14.89 -3.24 4.45
CA PRO A 267 -16.28 -2.80 4.28
C PRO A 267 -16.43 -1.28 4.35
N SER A 268 -15.53 -0.60 5.07
CA SER A 268 -15.45 0.85 5.20
C SER A 268 -14.01 1.32 4.98
N ARG A 269 -13.84 2.62 4.72
CA ARG A 269 -12.53 3.22 4.42
C ARG A 269 -11.49 2.98 5.50
N ASP A 270 -11.90 3.11 6.75
CA ASP A 270 -10.99 3.11 7.90
C ASP A 270 -10.94 1.74 8.61
N TYR A 271 -11.62 0.72 8.05
CA TYR A 271 -11.80 -0.59 8.66
C TYR A 271 -10.49 -1.26 9.12
N TRP A 272 -9.52 -1.34 8.22
CA TRP A 272 -8.24 -1.97 8.54
C TRP A 272 -7.34 -1.07 9.39
N THR A 273 -7.44 0.25 9.21
CA THR A 273 -6.71 1.22 10.03
C THR A 273 -7.21 1.17 11.47
N GLU A 274 -8.53 1.16 11.65
CA GLU A 274 -9.17 1.01 12.96
C GLU A 274 -8.80 -0.33 13.61
N PHE A 275 -8.85 -1.43 12.83
CA PHE A 275 -8.43 -2.74 13.34
C PHE A 275 -6.99 -2.71 13.85
N VAL A 276 -6.02 -2.23 13.06
CA VAL A 276 -4.61 -2.17 13.47
C VAL A 276 -4.45 -1.34 14.73
N PHE A 277 -5.15 -0.20 14.83
CA PHE A 277 -5.11 0.68 15.98
C PHE A 277 -5.67 0.01 17.26
N GLU A 278 -6.83 -0.61 17.16
CA GLU A 278 -7.49 -1.22 18.31
C GLU A 278 -6.89 -2.58 18.72
N ALA A 279 -6.32 -3.30 17.76
CA ALA A 279 -5.70 -4.61 17.96
C ALA A 279 -4.27 -4.54 18.53
N TYR A 280 -3.66 -3.37 18.58
CA TYR A 280 -2.28 -3.20 19.01
C TYR A 280 -2.05 -3.69 20.44
N VAL A 281 -0.97 -4.46 20.62
CA VAL A 281 -0.53 -4.94 21.95
C VAL A 281 0.80 -4.29 22.32
N ASN A 282 1.83 -4.48 21.50
CA ASN A 282 3.16 -3.90 21.66
C ASN A 282 3.95 -4.01 20.35
N HIS A 283 5.19 -3.55 20.36
CA HIS A 283 6.09 -3.65 19.22
C HIS A 283 7.55 -3.81 19.65
N ARG A 284 8.36 -4.28 18.71
CA ARG A 284 9.81 -4.15 18.70
C ARG A 284 10.21 -3.34 17.47
N HIS A 285 11.50 -3.08 17.30
CA HIS A 285 12.01 -2.31 16.16
C HIS A 285 11.73 -2.96 14.80
N ASP A 286 11.52 -4.28 14.76
CA ASP A 286 11.41 -5.13 13.58
C ASP A 286 10.01 -5.72 13.36
N VAL A 287 9.10 -5.64 14.35
CA VAL A 287 7.80 -6.31 14.34
C VAL A 287 6.79 -5.63 15.26
N ILE A 288 5.51 -5.71 14.90
CA ILE A 288 4.37 -5.25 15.71
C ILE A 288 3.50 -6.45 16.05
N PHE A 289 2.92 -6.46 17.26
CA PHE A 289 2.05 -7.52 17.74
C PHE A 289 0.62 -7.01 17.85
N LEU A 290 -0.30 -7.74 17.20
CA LEU A 290 -1.73 -7.46 17.22
C LEU A 290 -2.49 -8.62 17.86
N ARG A 291 -3.65 -8.31 18.46
CA ARG A 291 -4.59 -9.29 19.02
C ARG A 291 -6.01 -8.97 18.59
N GLY A 292 -6.81 -10.02 18.35
CA GLY A 292 -8.23 -9.92 18.08
C GLY A 292 -8.59 -10.05 16.61
N LEU A 293 -9.90 -10.02 16.36
CA LEU A 293 -10.50 -10.07 15.02
C LEU A 293 -11.15 -8.73 14.66
N PRO A 294 -11.16 -8.36 13.38
CA PRO A 294 -11.73 -7.08 12.96
C PRO A 294 -13.24 -6.94 13.24
N ASP A 295 -13.97 -8.05 13.24
CA ASP A 295 -15.44 -8.09 13.44
C ASP A 295 -15.88 -8.46 14.86
N VAL A 296 -14.93 -8.70 15.78
CA VAL A 296 -15.19 -9.02 17.19
C VAL A 296 -14.48 -7.98 18.05
N ALA A 297 -15.17 -6.88 18.33
CA ALA A 297 -14.63 -5.73 19.05
C ALA A 297 -14.02 -6.14 20.40
N GLU A 298 -14.72 -6.99 21.16
CA GLU A 298 -14.30 -7.45 22.49
C GLU A 298 -13.00 -8.25 22.49
N SER A 299 -12.58 -8.75 21.33
CA SER A 299 -11.31 -9.48 21.19
C SER A 299 -10.09 -8.55 21.14
N ARG A 300 -10.28 -7.25 20.91
CA ARG A 300 -9.23 -6.26 20.71
C ARG A 300 -8.90 -5.51 22.01
N PRO A 301 -7.60 -5.26 22.31
CA PRO A 301 -7.17 -4.61 23.56
C PRO A 301 -7.73 -3.20 23.79
N HIS A 302 -7.92 -2.43 22.70
CA HIS A 302 -8.31 -1.02 22.77
C HIS A 302 -9.67 -0.73 22.11
N SER A 303 -10.53 -1.75 22.03
CA SER A 303 -11.88 -1.57 21.49
C SER A 303 -12.63 -0.46 22.24
N LYS A 304 -13.34 0.37 21.48
CA LYS A 304 -14.20 1.45 22.00
C LYS A 304 -15.54 0.93 22.53
N VAL A 305 -15.76 -0.38 22.58
CA VAL A 305 -16.96 -0.95 23.16
C VAL A 305 -16.94 -0.67 24.66
N ASN A 306 -17.77 0.28 25.08
CA ASN A 306 -18.03 0.52 26.48
C ASN A 306 -18.82 -0.69 27.04
N TRP A 307 -18.22 -1.40 27.97
CA TRP A 307 -18.84 -2.46 28.76
C TRP A 307 -19.90 -1.86 29.70
#